data_31bfecf552b2f77f25023bc763b7e7fe
#
_entry.id   31bfecf552b2f77f25023bc763b7e7fe
#
_cell.length_a   1.000
_cell.length_b   1.000
_cell.length_c   1.000
_cell.angle_alpha   90.00
_cell.angle_beta   90.00
_cell.angle_gamma   90.00
#
_symmetry.space_group_name_H-M   'P 1'
#
loop_
_entity.id
_entity.type
_entity.pdbx_description
1 polymer ?
#
loop_
_entity_poly.entity_id
_entity_poly.type
_entity_poly.pdbx_seq_one_letter_code
_entity_poly.pdbx_strand_id
1 'polypeptide(L)'
;MAELRARLERARVDEEAISRALEIVAEQGYLDDVRYARLLAADRRAIDGWGAERIRERLQHAGVERDVIDATLEAFDHSSERDAALELLRRRWPRPPESDPERQRAFGLLVRQGFESEVAYDAIREHERVVS
;
A
#
# COMPACT_ATOMS: atom_id res chain seq x y z
N MET A 1 -10.17 -29.56 -50.04
CA MET A 1 -9.39 -28.29 -49.91
C MET A 1 -10.24 -27.22 -49.21
N ALA A 2 -11.45 -26.93 -49.61
CA ALA A 2 -12.31 -25.92 -48.98
C ALA A 2 -12.67 -26.25 -47.51
N GLU A 3 -12.93 -27.51 -47.21
CA GLU A 3 -13.23 -27.95 -45.83
C GLU A 3 -12.07 -27.79 -44.88
N LEU A 4 -10.84 -28.08 -45.32
CA LEU A 4 -9.65 -27.92 -44.50
C LEU A 4 -9.40 -26.45 -44.21
N ARG A 5 -9.56 -25.59 -45.24
CA ARG A 5 -9.41 -24.16 -45.09
C ARG A 5 -10.43 -23.59 -44.09
N ALA A 6 -11.68 -24.00 -44.21
CA ALA A 6 -12.73 -23.55 -43.28
C ALA A 6 -12.46 -24.01 -41.85
N ARG A 7 -11.89 -25.21 -41.69
CA ARG A 7 -11.51 -25.75 -40.38
C ARG A 7 -10.37 -24.96 -39.74
N LEU A 8 -9.37 -24.62 -40.56
CA LEU A 8 -8.23 -23.82 -40.12
C LEU A 8 -8.66 -22.40 -39.76
N GLU A 9 -9.54 -21.80 -40.54
CA GLU A 9 -10.09 -20.49 -40.25
C GLU A 9 -10.91 -20.47 -38.96
N ARG A 10 -11.71 -21.50 -38.70
CA ARG A 10 -12.49 -21.62 -37.46
C ARG A 10 -11.55 -21.82 -36.25
N ALA A 11 -10.53 -22.65 -36.38
CA ALA A 11 -9.56 -22.86 -35.33
C ALA A 11 -8.80 -21.56 -34.98
N ARG A 12 -8.46 -20.77 -36.00
CA ARG A 12 -7.82 -19.48 -35.84
C ARG A 12 -8.70 -18.49 -35.10
N VAL A 13 -10.00 -18.42 -35.48
CA VAL A 13 -10.96 -17.56 -34.80
C VAL A 13 -11.14 -17.96 -33.35
N ASP A 14 -11.17 -19.27 -33.06
CA ASP A 14 -11.27 -19.77 -31.71
C ASP A 14 -10.04 -19.40 -30.87
N GLU A 15 -8.83 -19.48 -31.44
CA GLU A 15 -7.59 -19.05 -30.78
C GLU A 15 -7.61 -17.56 -30.48
N GLU A 16 -8.04 -16.74 -31.43
CA GLU A 16 -8.16 -15.29 -31.23
C GLU A 16 -9.20 -14.96 -30.16
N ALA A 17 -10.34 -15.67 -30.14
CA ALA A 17 -11.37 -15.49 -29.13
C ALA A 17 -10.85 -15.88 -27.74
N ILE A 18 -10.12 -16.97 -27.62
CA ILE A 18 -9.49 -17.40 -26.37
C ILE A 18 -8.46 -16.37 -25.89
N SER A 19 -7.59 -15.91 -26.81
CA SER A 19 -6.59 -14.90 -26.48
C SER A 19 -7.23 -13.61 -25.99
N ARG A 20 -8.29 -13.18 -26.63
CA ARG A 20 -9.06 -12.00 -26.23
C ARG A 20 -9.70 -12.18 -24.85
N ALA A 21 -10.29 -13.34 -24.61
CA ALA A 21 -10.89 -13.67 -23.32
C ALA A 21 -9.84 -13.66 -22.21
N LEU A 22 -8.65 -14.21 -22.47
CA LEU A 22 -7.55 -14.20 -21.52
C LEU A 22 -7.05 -12.77 -21.23
N GLU A 23 -6.96 -11.92 -22.26
CA GLU A 23 -6.62 -10.51 -22.08
C GLU A 23 -7.64 -9.78 -21.21
N ILE A 24 -8.93 -10.01 -21.45
CA ILE A 24 -10.01 -9.39 -20.65
C ILE A 24 -9.92 -9.86 -19.19
N VAL A 25 -9.71 -11.15 -18.96
CA VAL A 25 -9.54 -11.70 -17.60
C VAL A 25 -8.32 -11.10 -16.91
N ALA A 26 -7.19 -10.96 -17.64
CA ALA A 26 -5.97 -10.36 -17.10
C ALA A 26 -6.19 -8.89 -16.75
N GLU A 27 -6.85 -8.12 -17.60
CA GLU A 27 -7.20 -6.72 -17.34
C GLU A 27 -8.10 -6.58 -16.12
N GLN A 28 -9.10 -7.44 -16.01
CA GLN A 28 -10.03 -7.45 -14.89
C GLN A 28 -9.30 -7.78 -13.59
N GLY A 29 -8.40 -8.77 -13.62
CA GLY A 29 -7.57 -9.11 -12.48
C GLY A 29 -6.67 -7.96 -12.04
N TYR A 30 -6.09 -7.24 -12.99
CA TYR A 30 -5.27 -6.06 -12.71
C TYR A 30 -6.10 -4.96 -12.05
N LEU A 31 -7.28 -4.66 -12.59
CA LEU A 31 -8.18 -3.65 -12.02
C LEU A 31 -8.64 -4.03 -10.60
N ASP A 32 -8.90 -5.31 -10.36
CA ASP A 32 -9.28 -5.81 -9.05
C ASP A 32 -8.12 -5.65 -8.05
N ASP A 33 -6.89 -5.91 -8.47
CA ASP A 33 -5.69 -5.73 -7.64
C ASP A 33 -5.47 -4.26 -7.29
N VAL A 34 -5.66 -3.36 -8.24
CA VAL A 34 -5.57 -1.91 -8.02
C VAL A 34 -6.59 -1.48 -6.97
N ARG A 35 -7.82 -1.94 -7.12
CA ARG A 35 -8.91 -1.62 -6.18
C ARG A 35 -8.62 -2.18 -4.79
N TYR A 36 -8.21 -3.44 -4.71
CA TYR A 36 -7.82 -4.09 -3.46
C TYR A 36 -6.70 -3.34 -2.75
N ALA A 37 -5.64 -2.99 -3.48
CA ALA A 37 -4.50 -2.28 -2.92
C ALA A 37 -4.91 -0.93 -2.34
N ARG A 38 -5.72 -0.16 -3.06
CA ARG A 38 -6.20 1.15 -2.62
C ARG A 38 -7.07 1.06 -1.38
N LEU A 39 -8.00 0.10 -1.35
CA LEU A 39 -8.87 -0.11 -0.20
C LEU A 39 -8.08 -0.55 1.02
N LEU A 40 -7.18 -1.51 0.86
CA LEU A 40 -6.33 -1.97 1.97
C LEU A 40 -5.49 -0.83 2.54
N ALA A 41 -4.84 -0.07 1.66
CA ALA A 41 -3.99 1.04 2.08
C ALA A 41 -4.80 2.09 2.85
N ALA A 42 -5.96 2.48 2.32
CA ALA A 42 -6.82 3.47 2.97
C ALA A 42 -7.34 2.97 4.32
N ASP A 43 -7.80 1.73 4.39
CA ASP A 43 -8.37 1.15 5.62
C ASP A 43 -7.30 0.96 6.69
N ARG A 44 -6.15 0.41 6.33
CA ARG A 44 -5.07 0.19 7.31
C ARG A 44 -4.52 1.50 7.83
N ARG A 45 -4.42 2.51 6.98
CA ARG A 45 -4.02 3.85 7.39
C ARG A 45 -5.05 4.47 8.34
N ALA A 46 -6.31 4.47 7.96
CA ALA A 46 -7.38 5.13 8.71
C ALA A 46 -7.72 4.42 10.03
N ILE A 47 -7.79 3.09 9.99
CA ILE A 47 -8.24 2.28 11.13
C ILE A 47 -7.08 1.96 12.07
N ASP A 48 -5.98 1.45 11.53
CA ASP A 48 -4.86 0.93 12.33
C ASP A 48 -3.68 1.89 12.42
N GLY A 49 -3.64 2.94 11.63
CA GLY A 49 -2.54 3.89 11.62
C GLY A 49 -1.24 3.31 11.07
N TRP A 50 -1.32 2.38 10.12
CA TRP A 50 -0.13 1.78 9.52
C TRP A 50 0.64 2.78 8.68
N GLY A 51 1.97 2.71 8.74
CA GLY A 51 2.86 3.40 7.82
C GLY A 51 2.97 2.68 6.48
N ALA A 52 3.55 3.37 5.50
CA ALA A 52 3.66 2.87 4.13
C ALA A 52 4.41 1.53 4.05
N GLU A 53 5.46 1.34 4.84
CA GLU A 53 6.26 0.11 4.80
C GLU A 53 5.46 -1.13 5.20
N ARG A 54 4.63 -1.02 6.20
CA ARG A 54 3.78 -2.12 6.64
C ARG A 54 2.68 -2.42 5.63
N ILE A 55 2.12 -1.39 5.01
CA ILE A 55 1.15 -1.55 3.92
C ILE A 55 1.82 -2.25 2.74
N ARG A 56 3.03 -1.84 2.38
CA ARG A 56 3.82 -2.46 1.31
C ARG A 56 4.02 -3.95 1.57
N GLU A 57 4.46 -4.31 2.75
CA GLU A 57 4.69 -5.71 3.14
C GLU A 57 3.41 -6.53 3.01
N ARG A 58 2.30 -5.99 3.46
CA ARG A 58 1.01 -6.67 3.37
C ARG A 58 0.58 -6.90 1.94
N LEU A 59 0.77 -5.90 1.06
CA LEU A 59 0.43 -6.02 -0.36
C LEU A 59 1.35 -7.02 -1.06
N GLN A 60 2.64 -7.00 -0.76
CA GLN A 60 3.60 -7.98 -1.27
C GLN A 60 3.21 -9.40 -0.85
N HIS A 61 2.83 -9.59 0.39
CA HIS A 61 2.43 -10.89 0.92
C HIS A 61 1.13 -11.39 0.26
N ALA A 62 0.26 -10.48 -0.12
CA ALA A 62 -0.97 -10.80 -0.85
C ALA A 62 -0.74 -11.09 -2.33
N GLY A 63 0.50 -10.95 -2.83
CA GLY A 63 0.84 -11.23 -4.21
C GLY A 63 0.53 -10.09 -5.19
N VAL A 64 0.30 -8.88 -4.70
CA VAL A 64 0.07 -7.72 -5.56
C VAL A 64 1.38 -7.36 -6.27
N GLU A 65 1.32 -7.07 -7.56
CA GLU A 65 2.49 -6.71 -8.35
C GLU A 65 3.12 -5.41 -7.89
N ARG A 66 4.43 -5.31 -8.02
CA ARG A 66 5.24 -4.19 -7.56
C ARG A 66 4.78 -2.84 -8.10
N ASP A 67 4.44 -2.77 -9.39
CA ASP A 67 3.99 -1.52 -10.01
C ASP A 67 2.66 -1.03 -9.43
N VAL A 68 1.76 -1.94 -9.08
CA VAL A 68 0.50 -1.60 -8.41
C VAL A 68 0.76 -1.09 -7.00
N ILE A 69 1.67 -1.74 -6.27
CA ILE A 69 2.07 -1.32 -4.91
C ILE A 69 2.69 0.08 -4.97
N ASP A 70 3.64 0.30 -5.87
CA ASP A 70 4.32 1.59 -6.00
C ASP A 70 3.34 2.70 -6.32
N ALA A 71 2.41 2.46 -7.25
CA ALA A 71 1.38 3.44 -7.60
C ALA A 71 0.44 3.73 -6.42
N THR A 72 0.07 2.70 -5.66
CA THR A 72 -0.79 2.85 -4.48
C THR A 72 -0.13 3.71 -3.41
N LEU A 73 1.16 3.50 -3.16
CA LEU A 73 1.90 4.19 -2.11
C LEU A 73 2.50 5.53 -2.55
N GLU A 74 2.36 5.91 -3.81
CA GLU A 74 2.87 7.17 -4.34
C GLU A 74 2.32 8.38 -3.58
N ALA A 75 1.06 8.33 -3.16
CA ALA A 75 0.41 9.38 -2.38
C ALA A 75 0.92 9.45 -0.93
N PHE A 76 1.64 8.44 -0.47
CA PHE A 76 2.15 8.35 0.90
C PHE A 76 3.56 8.93 0.97
N ASP A 77 3.69 10.22 0.62
CA ASP A 77 4.96 10.93 0.65
C ASP A 77 5.40 11.23 2.09
N HIS A 78 6.56 11.83 2.26
CA HIS A 78 7.15 12.11 3.59
C HIS A 78 6.20 12.95 4.45
N SER A 79 5.58 13.97 3.89
CA SER A 79 4.66 14.85 4.63
C SER A 79 3.41 14.08 5.10
N SER A 80 2.81 13.29 4.22
CA SER A 80 1.65 12.45 4.54
C SER A 80 2.00 11.40 5.62
N GLU A 81 3.16 10.77 5.49
CA GLU A 81 3.65 9.80 6.48
C GLU A 81 3.88 10.46 7.84
N ARG A 82 4.52 11.62 7.86
CA ARG A 82 4.75 12.37 9.10
C ARG A 82 3.44 12.71 9.80
N ASP A 83 2.46 13.20 9.06
CA ASP A 83 1.15 13.56 9.60
C ASP A 83 0.43 12.35 10.20
N ALA A 84 0.49 11.21 9.51
CA ALA A 84 -0.10 9.96 9.99
C ALA A 84 0.60 9.45 11.24
N ALA A 85 1.92 9.49 11.27
CA ALA A 85 2.72 9.10 12.43
C ALA A 85 2.43 10.00 13.63
N LEU A 86 2.32 11.31 13.40
CA LEU A 86 2.00 12.28 14.44
C LEU A 86 0.60 12.04 15.03
N GLU A 87 -0.38 11.75 14.19
CA GLU A 87 -1.72 11.42 14.65
C GLU A 87 -1.73 10.17 15.52
N LEU A 88 -0.99 9.15 15.13
CA LEU A 88 -0.86 7.92 15.92
C LEU A 88 -0.19 8.22 17.29
N LEU A 89 0.86 9.03 17.29
CA LEU A 89 1.52 9.46 18.52
C LEU A 89 0.56 10.18 19.45
N ARG A 90 -0.22 11.12 18.94
CA ARG A 90 -1.19 11.89 19.75
C ARG A 90 -2.24 11.00 20.39
N ARG A 91 -2.63 9.94 19.72
CA ARG A 91 -3.58 8.96 20.28
C ARG A 91 -2.96 8.12 21.39
N ARG A 92 -1.69 7.72 21.24
CA ARG A 92 -1.01 6.84 22.21
C ARG A 92 -0.34 7.62 23.33
N TRP A 93 0.19 8.79 23.03
CA TRP A 93 0.80 9.71 23.98
C TRP A 93 0.19 11.10 23.82
N PRO A 94 -0.95 11.38 24.52
CA PRO A 94 -1.54 12.72 24.48
C PRO A 94 -0.56 13.81 24.91
N ARG A 95 0.36 13.48 25.80
CA ARG A 95 1.50 14.34 26.15
C ARG A 95 2.77 13.79 25.49
N PRO A 96 3.66 14.68 25.00
CA PRO A 96 4.91 14.21 24.41
C PRO A 96 5.73 13.38 25.38
N PRO A 97 6.53 12.42 24.88
CA PRO A 97 7.48 11.71 25.73
C PRO A 97 8.41 12.66 26.47
N GLU A 98 8.57 12.46 27.76
CA GLU A 98 9.39 13.34 28.62
C GLU A 98 10.77 12.77 28.91
N SER A 99 11.02 11.51 28.56
CA SER A 99 12.29 10.84 28.83
C SER A 99 12.80 10.10 27.61
N ASP A 100 14.09 9.79 27.59
CA ASP A 100 14.70 9.01 26.51
C ASP A 100 14.08 7.62 26.37
N PRO A 101 13.82 6.87 27.48
CA PRO A 101 13.12 5.60 27.35
C PRO A 101 11.72 5.71 26.72
N GLU A 102 10.98 6.77 27.03
CA GLU A 102 9.67 7.01 26.42
C GLU A 102 9.80 7.34 24.94
N ARG A 103 10.78 8.17 24.56
CA ARG A 103 11.05 8.48 23.14
C ARG A 103 11.43 7.23 22.37
N GLN A 104 12.22 6.35 22.96
CA GLN A 104 12.58 5.08 22.32
C GLN A 104 11.37 4.17 22.13
N ARG A 105 10.46 4.13 23.09
CA ARG A 105 9.21 3.35 22.96
C ARG A 105 8.32 3.92 21.88
N ALA A 106 8.19 5.24 21.81
CA ALA A 106 7.42 5.91 20.77
C ALA A 106 8.02 5.65 19.38
N PHE A 107 9.34 5.78 19.26
CA PHE A 107 10.07 5.47 18.04
C PHE A 107 9.85 4.01 17.61
N GLY A 108 10.02 3.08 18.53
CA GLY A 108 9.82 1.66 18.27
C GLY A 108 8.40 1.34 17.82
N LEU A 109 7.40 1.98 18.41
CA LEU A 109 6.01 1.83 17.98
C LEU A 109 5.84 2.26 16.52
N LEU A 110 6.34 3.45 16.18
CA LEU A 110 6.20 3.98 14.83
C LEU A 110 6.90 3.09 13.79
N VAL A 111 8.09 2.61 14.09
CA VAL A 111 8.82 1.72 13.18
C VAL A 111 8.07 0.39 13.01
N ARG A 112 7.55 -0.18 14.09
CA ARG A 112 6.75 -1.41 14.01
C ARG A 112 5.44 -1.21 13.24
N GLN A 113 4.88 -0.02 13.29
CA GLN A 113 3.68 0.32 12.54
C GLN A 113 3.95 0.59 11.05
N GLY A 114 5.24 0.61 10.65
CA GLY A 114 5.61 0.72 9.26
C GLY A 114 6.07 2.09 8.80
N PHE A 115 6.43 2.98 9.73
CA PHE A 115 7.00 4.28 9.38
C PHE A 115 8.51 4.19 9.31
N GLU A 116 9.10 4.87 8.33
CA GLU A 116 10.56 4.96 8.23
C GLU A 116 11.14 5.76 9.42
N SER A 117 12.39 5.48 9.74
CA SER A 117 13.08 6.10 10.89
C SER A 117 13.04 7.63 10.85
N GLU A 118 13.28 8.22 9.68
CA GLU A 118 13.26 9.69 9.52
C GLU A 118 11.88 10.26 9.79
N VAL A 119 10.84 9.58 9.30
CA VAL A 119 9.45 9.97 9.55
C VAL A 119 9.14 9.89 11.04
N ALA A 120 9.56 8.81 11.68
CA ALA A 120 9.35 8.61 13.11
C ALA A 120 10.02 9.72 13.94
N TYR A 121 11.25 10.06 13.64
CA TYR A 121 11.97 11.16 14.32
C TYR A 121 11.27 12.49 14.11
N ASP A 122 10.85 12.80 12.88
CA ASP A 122 10.18 14.06 12.56
C ASP A 122 8.85 14.17 13.29
N ALA A 123 8.10 13.07 13.37
CA ALA A 123 6.82 13.04 14.07
C ALA A 123 7.00 13.26 15.58
N ILE A 124 7.99 12.61 16.18
CA ILE A 124 8.28 12.78 17.61
C ILE A 124 8.69 14.23 17.91
N ARG A 125 9.55 14.81 17.09
CA ARG A 125 9.96 16.21 17.24
C ARG A 125 8.79 17.15 17.11
N GLU A 126 7.93 16.94 16.14
CA GLU A 126 6.74 17.77 15.94
C GLU A 126 5.77 17.66 17.12
N HIS A 127 5.61 16.46 17.67
CA HIS A 127 4.78 16.24 18.85
C HIS A 127 5.31 17.00 20.08
N GLU A 128 6.62 16.99 20.29
CA GLU A 128 7.27 17.74 21.36
C GLU A 128 7.14 19.26 21.18
N ARG A 129 7.21 19.73 19.93
CA ARG A 129 7.17 21.14 19.58
C ARG A 129 5.83 21.80 19.85
N VAL A 130 4.73 21.08 19.62
CA VAL A 130 3.38 21.63 19.76
C VAL A 130 3.01 21.88 21.22
N VAL A 131 3.66 21.23 22.16
CA VAL A 131 3.34 21.35 23.59
C VAL A 131 4.30 22.32 24.32
N SER A 132 5.40 22.65 23.70
CA SER A 132 6.31 23.67 24.23
C SER A 132 5.91 25.05 23.70
#